data_879eb23f1b8f848ba5e09f459919e3e9
#
_entry.id   879eb23f1b8f848ba5e09f459919e3e9
#
_cell.length_a   1.000
_cell.length_b   1.000
_cell.length_c   1.000
_cell.angle_alpha   90.00
_cell.angle_beta   90.00
_cell.angle_gamma   90.00
#
_symmetry.space_group_name_H-M   'P 1'
#
loop_
_entity.id
_entity.type
_entity.pdbx_description
1 polymer ?
#
loop_
_entity_poly.entity_id
_entity_poly.type
_entity_poly.pdbx_seq_one_letter_code
_entity_poly.pdbx_strand_id
1 'polypeptide(L)'
;MDLGIVISILIILLLLVSLLRFIPVGLWITALFSGVKISILTLVGMNIRRVKPTNIVNPMIKATKAGLNLTIDKLEAHFLAGGDVNMVVNALIAAQRANIMLEFEQAAAIDLAGRDVLEAVKVSVNPKVIETPIISAVAKDGIEVKVKAKVTVRANI
;
A
#
# COMPACT_ATOMS: atom_id res chain seq x y z
N MET A 1 -22.37 31.41 -41.27
CA MET A 1 -21.79 31.16 -39.95
C MET A 1 -20.39 31.78 -39.98
N ASP A 2 -20.17 32.80 -39.18
CA ASP A 2 -18.92 33.53 -39.20
C ASP A 2 -17.76 32.62 -38.72
N LEU A 3 -16.68 32.65 -39.48
CA LEU A 3 -15.47 31.87 -39.20
C LEU A 3 -15.02 32.04 -37.73
N GLY A 4 -15.24 33.23 -37.16
CA GLY A 4 -14.94 33.52 -35.76
C GLY A 4 -15.78 32.71 -34.77
N ILE A 5 -17.05 32.45 -35.06
CA ILE A 5 -17.92 31.63 -34.18
C ILE A 5 -17.47 30.17 -34.22
N VAL A 6 -17.12 29.64 -35.37
CA VAL A 6 -16.62 28.25 -35.51
C VAL A 6 -15.32 28.09 -34.77
N ILE A 7 -14.38 29.03 -34.87
CA ILE A 7 -13.10 28.98 -34.13
C ILE A 7 -13.33 29.06 -32.62
N SER A 8 -14.24 29.91 -32.14
CA SER A 8 -14.58 30.06 -30.74
C SER A 8 -15.15 28.75 -30.15
N ILE A 9 -16.06 28.11 -30.89
CA ILE A 9 -16.66 26.84 -30.50
C ILE A 9 -15.57 25.73 -30.40
N LEU A 10 -14.67 25.72 -31.40
CA LEU A 10 -13.58 24.72 -31.44
C LEU A 10 -12.59 24.89 -30.26
N ILE A 11 -12.26 26.13 -29.88
CA ILE A 11 -11.41 26.46 -28.74
C ILE A 11 -12.10 26.04 -27.42
N ILE A 12 -13.40 26.35 -27.28
CA ILE A 12 -14.18 25.98 -26.09
C ILE A 12 -14.26 24.45 -25.95
N LEU A 13 -14.51 23.74 -27.06
CA LEU A 13 -14.56 22.30 -27.10
C LEU A 13 -13.20 21.67 -26.69
N LEU A 14 -12.10 22.22 -27.21
CA LEU A 14 -10.74 21.74 -26.91
C LEU A 14 -10.37 22.00 -25.45
N LEU A 15 -10.76 23.14 -24.89
CA LEU A 15 -10.63 23.46 -23.47
C LEU A 15 -11.45 22.51 -22.60
N LEU A 16 -12.69 22.21 -22.99
CA LEU A 16 -13.58 21.29 -22.28
C LEU A 16 -12.99 19.86 -22.23
N VAL A 17 -12.52 19.36 -23.37
CA VAL A 17 -11.90 18.04 -23.50
C VAL A 17 -10.62 17.98 -22.65
N SER A 18 -9.82 19.05 -22.66
CA SER A 18 -8.62 19.14 -21.83
C SER A 18 -8.94 19.10 -20.33
N LEU A 19 -9.98 19.81 -19.89
CA LEU A 19 -10.47 19.80 -18.50
C LEU A 19 -10.98 18.41 -18.09
N LEU A 20 -11.77 17.75 -18.94
CA LEU A 20 -12.28 16.41 -18.68
C LEU A 20 -11.17 15.36 -18.58
N ARG A 21 -10.06 15.54 -19.30
CA ARG A 21 -8.89 14.64 -19.20
C ARG A 21 -8.12 14.81 -17.89
N PHE A 22 -8.25 15.98 -17.24
CA PHE A 22 -7.61 16.26 -15.94
C PHE A 22 -8.40 15.67 -14.76
N ILE A 23 -9.71 15.43 -14.95
CA ILE A 23 -10.58 14.88 -13.91
C ILE A 23 -10.69 13.38 -14.10
N PRO A 24 -10.23 12.55 -13.17
CA PRO A 24 -10.33 11.08 -13.26
C PRO A 24 -11.75 10.59 -12.94
N VAL A 25 -12.74 10.96 -13.79
CA VAL A 25 -14.17 10.64 -13.59
C VAL A 25 -14.39 9.13 -13.47
N GLY A 26 -13.72 8.32 -14.29
CA GLY A 26 -13.81 6.86 -14.22
C GLY A 26 -13.39 6.28 -12.89
N LEU A 27 -12.32 6.83 -12.30
CA LEU A 27 -11.84 6.41 -10.99
C LEU A 27 -12.82 6.81 -9.87
N TRP A 28 -13.43 8.01 -9.99
CA TRP A 28 -14.44 8.47 -9.05
C TRP A 28 -15.69 7.58 -9.06
N ILE A 29 -16.19 7.22 -10.24
CA ILE A 29 -17.31 6.29 -10.40
C ILE A 29 -16.98 4.95 -9.75
N THR A 30 -15.80 4.38 -10.03
CA THR A 30 -15.36 3.10 -9.46
C THR A 30 -15.27 3.17 -7.93
N ALA A 31 -14.76 4.26 -7.38
CA ALA A 31 -14.67 4.48 -5.93
C ALA A 31 -16.07 4.53 -5.30
N LEU A 32 -16.99 5.29 -5.90
CA LEU A 32 -18.36 5.44 -5.42
C LEU A 32 -19.09 4.11 -5.36
N PHE A 33 -19.05 3.31 -6.45
CA PHE A 33 -19.66 1.98 -6.48
C PHE A 33 -18.96 0.96 -5.58
N SER A 34 -17.74 1.23 -5.15
CA SER A 34 -16.99 0.40 -4.19
C SER A 34 -17.20 0.81 -2.74
N GLY A 35 -18.10 1.76 -2.46
CA GLY A 35 -18.40 2.24 -1.10
C GLY A 35 -17.40 3.26 -0.55
N VAL A 36 -16.45 3.73 -1.36
CA VAL A 36 -15.49 4.76 -0.97
C VAL A 36 -16.08 6.14 -1.23
N LYS A 37 -16.33 6.89 -0.16
CA LYS A 37 -16.83 8.27 -0.25
C LYS A 37 -15.67 9.24 -0.51
N ILE A 38 -15.43 9.57 -1.77
CA ILE A 38 -14.42 10.54 -2.18
C ILE A 38 -15.05 11.63 -3.05
N SER A 39 -14.65 12.88 -2.82
CA SER A 39 -15.07 14.01 -3.65
C SER A 39 -14.22 14.12 -4.92
N ILE A 40 -14.82 14.54 -6.01
CA ILE A 40 -14.08 14.87 -7.25
C ILE A 40 -13.02 15.94 -6.97
N LEU A 41 -13.34 16.93 -6.12
CA LEU A 41 -12.40 17.98 -5.74
C LEU A 41 -11.14 17.42 -5.03
N THR A 42 -11.31 16.38 -4.21
CA THR A 42 -10.17 15.69 -3.56
C THR A 42 -9.26 15.03 -4.60
N LEU A 43 -9.84 14.38 -5.61
CA LEU A 43 -9.07 13.75 -6.70
C LEU A 43 -8.30 14.79 -7.54
N VAL A 44 -8.93 15.92 -7.82
CA VAL A 44 -8.27 17.05 -8.52
C VAL A 44 -7.16 17.62 -7.64
N GLY A 45 -7.41 17.79 -6.34
CA GLY A 45 -6.41 18.26 -5.37
C GLY A 45 -5.19 17.33 -5.30
N MET A 46 -5.38 16.00 -5.33
CA MET A 46 -4.29 15.03 -5.42
C MET A 46 -3.44 15.23 -6.68
N ASN A 47 -4.08 15.42 -7.85
CA ASN A 47 -3.35 15.67 -9.09
C ASN A 47 -2.50 16.95 -9.02
N ILE A 48 -3.01 18.02 -8.40
CA ILE A 48 -2.27 19.28 -8.21
C ILE A 48 -1.06 19.04 -7.30
N ARG A 49 -1.19 18.21 -6.27
CA ARG A 49 -0.09 17.82 -5.36
C ARG A 49 0.84 16.76 -5.96
N ARG A 50 0.68 16.42 -7.24
CA ARG A 50 1.45 15.38 -7.96
C ARG A 50 1.28 13.97 -7.38
N VAL A 51 0.20 13.74 -6.65
CA VAL A 51 -0.20 12.41 -6.20
C VAL A 51 -1.10 11.81 -7.25
N LYS A 52 -0.72 10.67 -7.83
CA LYS A 52 -1.60 9.95 -8.76
C LYS A 52 -2.80 9.38 -8.00
N PRO A 53 -4.05 9.81 -8.27
CA PRO A 53 -5.22 9.36 -7.52
C PRO A 53 -5.39 7.83 -7.49
N THR A 54 -4.95 7.15 -8.55
CA THR A 54 -4.99 5.68 -8.63
C THR A 54 -4.18 4.98 -7.53
N ASN A 55 -3.06 5.60 -7.09
CA ASN A 55 -2.19 5.02 -6.06
C ASN A 55 -2.81 5.11 -4.65
N ILE A 56 -3.82 5.94 -4.47
CA ILE A 56 -4.53 6.11 -3.20
C ILE A 56 -5.90 5.43 -3.24
N VAL A 57 -6.67 5.66 -4.31
CA VAL A 57 -8.06 5.19 -4.42
C VAL A 57 -8.13 3.67 -4.57
N ASN A 58 -7.26 3.05 -5.36
CA ASN A 58 -7.27 1.59 -5.55
C ASN A 58 -6.96 0.83 -4.24
N PRO A 59 -5.90 1.17 -3.47
CA PRO A 59 -5.70 0.60 -2.14
C PRO A 59 -6.86 0.88 -1.19
N MET A 60 -7.43 2.09 -1.22
CA MET A 60 -8.59 2.44 -0.39
C MET A 60 -9.81 1.55 -0.71
N ILE A 61 -10.08 1.27 -2.00
CA ILE A 61 -11.14 0.34 -2.41
C ILE A 61 -10.87 -1.06 -1.87
N LYS A 62 -9.63 -1.55 -1.93
CA LYS A 62 -9.25 -2.85 -1.36
C LYS A 62 -9.49 -2.89 0.15
N ALA A 63 -9.05 -1.86 0.86
CA ALA A 63 -9.23 -1.72 2.31
C ALA A 63 -10.71 -1.72 2.71
N THR A 64 -11.53 -0.92 2.03
CA THR A 64 -12.97 -0.84 2.27
C THR A 64 -13.67 -2.18 2.02
N LYS A 65 -13.32 -2.89 0.94
CA LYS A 65 -13.85 -4.23 0.64
C LYS A 65 -13.40 -5.29 1.65
N ALA A 66 -12.25 -5.09 2.28
CA ALA A 66 -11.76 -5.96 3.36
C ALA A 66 -12.38 -5.60 4.73
N GLY A 67 -13.13 -4.49 4.84
CA GLY A 67 -13.73 -4.04 6.10
C GLY A 67 -12.80 -3.21 6.98
N LEU A 68 -11.69 -2.71 6.43
CA LEU A 68 -10.78 -1.81 7.14
C LEU A 68 -11.31 -0.38 7.12
N ASN A 69 -11.29 0.28 8.28
CA ASN A 69 -11.64 1.69 8.41
C ASN A 69 -10.38 2.56 8.24
N LEU A 70 -10.06 2.88 6.99
CA LEU A 70 -8.98 3.80 6.65
C LEU A 70 -9.54 5.12 6.13
N THR A 71 -8.76 6.19 6.24
CA THR A 71 -9.08 7.49 5.66
C THR A 71 -8.15 7.79 4.49
N ILE A 72 -8.68 8.50 3.50
CA ILE A 72 -7.91 8.89 2.30
C ILE A 72 -6.72 9.77 2.69
N ASP A 73 -6.92 10.67 3.68
CA ASP A 73 -5.88 11.58 4.15
C ASP A 73 -4.67 10.84 4.75
N LYS A 74 -4.91 9.75 5.51
CA LYS A 74 -3.82 8.91 6.05
C LYS A 74 -3.03 8.24 4.93
N LEU A 75 -3.72 7.70 3.93
CA LEU A 75 -3.07 7.06 2.77
C LEU A 75 -2.29 8.08 1.94
N GLU A 76 -2.84 9.27 1.72
CA GLU A 76 -2.17 10.34 0.98
C GLU A 76 -0.95 10.86 1.74
N ALA A 77 -1.05 11.07 3.06
CA ALA A 77 0.07 11.48 3.90
C ALA A 77 1.22 10.46 3.85
N HIS A 78 0.90 9.17 3.94
CA HIS A 78 1.87 8.09 3.84
C HIS A 78 2.57 8.06 2.47
N PHE A 79 1.80 8.22 1.38
CA PHE A 79 2.33 8.32 0.03
C PHE A 79 3.28 9.51 -0.14
N LEU A 80 2.90 10.68 0.38
CA LEU A 80 3.73 11.91 0.34
C LEU A 80 5.00 11.77 1.17
N ALA A 81 4.98 10.97 2.24
CA ALA A 81 6.16 10.62 3.03
C ALA A 81 7.12 9.65 2.31
N GLY A 82 6.75 9.15 1.13
CA GLY A 82 7.56 8.23 0.33
C GLY A 82 7.27 6.74 0.56
N GLY A 83 6.20 6.41 1.31
CA GLY A 83 5.82 5.04 1.59
C GLY A 83 5.01 4.37 0.48
N ASP A 84 4.95 3.04 0.50
CA ASP A 84 4.14 2.23 -0.41
C ASP A 84 2.76 1.92 0.19
N VAL A 85 1.77 2.72 -0.22
CA VAL A 85 0.38 2.59 0.24
C VAL A 85 -0.22 1.21 -0.09
N ASN A 86 0.14 0.64 -1.24
CA ASN A 86 -0.36 -0.67 -1.66
C ASN A 86 0.18 -1.79 -0.76
N MET A 87 1.47 -1.73 -0.42
CA MET A 87 2.13 -2.70 0.48
C MET A 87 1.51 -2.64 1.87
N VAL A 88 1.38 -1.43 2.44
CA VAL A 88 0.79 -1.23 3.77
C VAL A 88 -0.64 -1.73 3.83
N VAL A 89 -1.49 -1.38 2.85
CA VAL A 89 -2.89 -1.84 2.82
C VAL A 89 -2.98 -3.36 2.67
N ASN A 90 -2.16 -3.98 1.82
CA ASN A 90 -2.13 -5.44 1.68
C ASN A 90 -1.68 -6.13 2.99
N ALA A 91 -0.71 -5.55 3.71
CA ALA A 91 -0.26 -6.06 5.00
C ALA A 91 -1.35 -5.95 6.08
N LEU A 92 -2.09 -4.82 6.13
CA LEU A 92 -3.22 -4.65 7.03
C LEU A 92 -4.35 -5.65 6.76
N ILE A 93 -4.66 -5.91 5.48
CA ILE A 93 -5.65 -6.92 5.10
C ILE A 93 -5.18 -8.32 5.53
N ALA A 94 -3.90 -8.63 5.37
CA ALA A 94 -3.34 -9.91 5.79
C ALA A 94 -3.36 -10.07 7.31
N ALA A 95 -2.99 -9.01 8.05
CA ALA A 95 -3.04 -8.97 9.51
C ALA A 95 -4.46 -9.18 10.03
N GLN A 96 -5.44 -8.48 9.47
CA GLN A 96 -6.85 -8.63 9.84
C GLN A 96 -7.36 -10.05 9.62
N ARG A 97 -7.01 -10.67 8.46
CA ARG A 97 -7.38 -12.07 8.18
C ARG A 97 -6.71 -13.09 9.11
N ALA A 98 -5.54 -12.74 9.63
CA ALA A 98 -4.82 -13.56 10.60
C ALA A 98 -5.21 -13.26 12.06
N ASN A 99 -6.20 -12.37 12.30
CA ASN A 99 -6.59 -11.87 13.62
C ASN A 99 -5.41 -11.25 14.39
N ILE A 100 -4.50 -10.60 13.69
CA ILE A 100 -3.42 -9.80 14.27
C ILE A 100 -3.89 -8.35 14.34
N MET A 101 -3.78 -7.73 15.52
CA MET A 101 -4.07 -6.31 15.70
C MET A 101 -2.86 -5.50 15.19
N LEU A 102 -2.96 -4.98 13.98
CA LEU A 102 -1.97 -4.10 13.38
C LEU A 102 -2.66 -2.79 12.99
N GLU A 103 -2.24 -1.70 13.62
CA GLU A 103 -2.75 -0.37 13.30
C GLU A 103 -2.06 0.20 12.07
N PHE A 104 -2.76 1.10 11.36
CA PHE A 104 -2.21 1.75 10.16
C PHE A 104 -0.91 2.49 10.46
N GLU A 105 -0.84 3.20 11.58
CA GLU A 105 0.32 3.98 12.00
C GLU A 105 1.55 3.10 12.22
N GLN A 106 1.37 1.92 12.80
CA GLN A 106 2.45 0.95 13.00
C GLN A 106 2.94 0.38 11.66
N ALA A 107 1.99 -0.03 10.80
CA ALA A 107 2.32 -0.54 9.47
C ALA A 107 3.04 0.52 8.62
N ALA A 108 2.58 1.77 8.66
CA ALA A 108 3.19 2.89 7.97
C ALA A 108 4.61 3.20 8.49
N ALA A 109 4.83 3.12 9.81
CA ALA A 109 6.15 3.33 10.41
C ALA A 109 7.13 2.23 9.99
N ILE A 110 6.70 0.97 9.91
CA ILE A 110 7.53 -0.17 9.46
C ILE A 110 7.94 0.02 8.00
N ASP A 111 6.99 0.43 7.12
CA ASP A 111 7.23 0.66 5.70
C ASP A 111 8.19 1.84 5.48
N LEU A 112 7.99 2.96 6.17
CA LEU A 112 8.89 4.12 6.11
C LEU A 112 10.29 3.83 6.67
N ALA A 113 10.42 2.84 7.56
CA ALA A 113 11.72 2.33 8.01
C ALA A 113 12.40 1.41 6.97
N GLY A 114 11.82 1.22 5.79
CA GLY A 114 12.36 0.40 4.70
C GLY A 114 12.21 -1.10 4.91
N ARG A 115 11.27 -1.53 5.76
CA ARG A 115 10.98 -2.94 6.02
C ARG A 115 9.70 -3.39 5.31
N ASP A 116 9.70 -4.63 4.84
CA ASP A 116 8.50 -5.24 4.26
C ASP A 116 7.49 -5.61 5.36
N VAL A 117 6.41 -4.82 5.44
CA VAL A 117 5.33 -5.00 6.42
C VAL A 117 4.60 -6.32 6.19
N LEU A 118 4.40 -6.70 4.92
CA LEU A 118 3.69 -7.92 4.56
C LEU A 118 4.50 -9.16 4.96
N GLU A 119 5.83 -9.12 4.79
CA GLU A 119 6.72 -10.19 5.25
C GLU A 119 6.71 -10.30 6.78
N ALA A 120 6.73 -9.18 7.50
CA ALA A 120 6.64 -9.15 8.96
C ALA A 120 5.35 -9.83 9.44
N VAL A 121 4.20 -9.52 8.83
CA VAL A 121 2.91 -10.18 9.14
C VAL A 121 2.98 -11.68 8.84
N LYS A 122 3.53 -12.09 7.68
CA LYS A 122 3.66 -13.52 7.31
C LYS A 122 4.51 -14.29 8.30
N VAL A 123 5.65 -13.74 8.75
CA VAL A 123 6.55 -14.37 9.72
C VAL A 123 5.93 -14.42 11.12
N SER A 124 5.05 -13.48 11.44
CA SER A 124 4.27 -13.53 12.69
C SER A 124 3.27 -14.68 12.71
N VAL A 125 2.62 -14.97 11.56
CA VAL A 125 1.67 -16.08 11.42
C VAL A 125 2.36 -17.43 11.26
N ASN A 126 3.39 -17.47 10.39
CA ASN A 126 4.15 -18.68 10.07
C ASN A 126 5.61 -18.48 10.50
N PRO A 127 5.99 -18.94 11.70
CA PRO A 127 7.36 -18.80 12.19
C PRO A 127 8.37 -19.41 11.21
N LYS A 128 9.44 -18.68 10.92
CA LYS A 128 10.51 -19.15 10.04
C LYS A 128 11.53 -19.95 10.84
N VAL A 129 11.77 -21.18 10.41
CA VAL A 129 12.83 -22.01 11.00
C VAL A 129 14.14 -21.75 10.25
N ILE A 130 15.14 -21.27 10.97
CA ILE A 130 16.49 -21.08 10.46
C ILE A 130 17.35 -22.22 10.99
N GLU A 131 18.01 -22.97 10.09
CA GLU A 131 18.94 -24.02 10.45
C GLU A 131 20.38 -23.53 10.31
N THR A 132 21.20 -23.74 11.31
CA THR A 132 22.64 -23.46 11.19
C THR A 132 23.33 -24.55 10.35
N PRO A 133 24.43 -24.23 9.65
CA PRO A 133 25.27 -25.27 9.10
C PRO A 133 25.81 -26.18 10.23
N ILE A 134 26.20 -27.40 9.86
CA ILE A 134 26.81 -28.32 10.82
C ILE A 134 28.19 -27.76 11.16
N ILE A 135 28.40 -27.47 12.44
CA ILE A 135 29.69 -27.07 12.96
C ILE A 135 30.27 -28.31 13.65
N SER A 136 31.47 -28.74 13.25
CA SER A 136 32.19 -29.83 13.87
C SER A 136 33.41 -29.30 14.66
N ALA A 137 33.61 -29.83 15.84
CA ALA A 137 34.78 -29.59 16.67
C ALA A 137 35.27 -30.89 17.27
N VAL A 138 36.59 -31.05 17.36
CA VAL A 138 37.21 -32.22 17.99
C VAL A 138 37.45 -31.92 19.48
N ALA A 139 36.86 -32.72 20.34
CA ALA A 139 37.08 -32.61 21.76
C ALA A 139 38.50 -33.08 22.18
N LYS A 140 38.94 -32.72 23.37
CA LYS A 140 40.29 -33.05 23.89
C LYS A 140 40.60 -34.56 23.89
N ASP A 141 39.54 -35.37 23.91
CA ASP A 141 39.61 -36.84 23.91
C ASP A 141 39.60 -37.44 22.49
N GLY A 142 39.75 -36.61 21.43
CA GLY A 142 39.78 -37.04 20.03
C GLY A 142 38.41 -37.35 19.44
N ILE A 143 37.30 -37.09 20.14
CA ILE A 143 35.93 -37.31 19.67
C ILE A 143 35.46 -36.10 18.85
N GLU A 144 35.00 -36.35 17.63
CA GLU A 144 34.39 -35.31 16.80
C GLU A 144 32.92 -35.06 17.22
N VAL A 145 32.64 -33.86 17.70
CA VAL A 145 31.27 -33.41 18.05
C VAL A 145 30.72 -32.57 16.93
N LYS A 146 29.55 -32.96 16.38
CA LYS A 146 28.84 -32.23 15.34
C LYS A 146 27.59 -31.61 15.95
N VAL A 147 27.45 -30.27 15.79
CA VAL A 147 26.31 -29.53 16.32
C VAL A 147 25.57 -28.87 15.13
N LYS A 148 24.25 -29.07 15.13
CA LYS A 148 23.33 -28.36 14.21
C LYS A 148 22.20 -27.80 15.08
N ALA A 149 21.99 -26.47 15.01
CA ALA A 149 20.90 -25.80 15.71
C ALA A 149 19.78 -25.44 14.77
N LYS A 150 18.53 -25.60 15.22
CA LYS A 150 17.33 -25.09 14.56
C LYS A 150 16.73 -24.02 15.46
N VAL A 151 16.62 -22.82 14.90
CA VAL A 151 16.06 -21.66 15.60
C VAL A 151 14.75 -21.26 14.93
N THR A 152 13.67 -21.25 15.69
CA THR A 152 12.37 -20.76 15.19
C THR A 152 12.25 -19.27 15.52
N VAL A 153 12.14 -18.46 14.51
CA VAL A 153 12.00 -17.00 14.63
C VAL A 153 10.55 -16.61 14.34
N ARG A 154 9.97 -15.82 15.24
CA ARG A 154 8.66 -15.22 15.09
C ARG A 154 8.79 -13.69 15.19
N ALA A 155 8.16 -12.95 14.29
CA ALA A 155 8.04 -11.51 14.44
C ALA A 155 6.96 -11.19 15.49
N ASN A 156 7.27 -10.27 16.39
CA ASN A 156 6.29 -9.64 17.27
C ASN A 156 5.96 -8.26 16.65
N ILE A 157 4.72 -8.09 16.23
CA ILE A 157 4.24 -6.88 15.55
C ILE A 157 3.30 -6.14 16.48
#